data_2c5edd53cb03c28e45c709d34e7bc5b4
#
_entry.id   2c5edd53cb03c28e45c709d34e7bc5b4
#
_cell.length_a   1.000
_cell.length_b   1.000
_cell.length_c   1.000
_cell.angle_alpha   90.00
_cell.angle_beta   90.00
_cell.angle_gamma   90.00
#
_symmetry.space_group_name_H-M   'P 1'
#
loop_
_entity.id
_entity.type
_entity.pdbx_description
1 polymer ?
#
loop_
_entity_poly.entity_id
_entity_poly.type
_entity_poly.pdbx_seq_one_letter_code
_entity_poly.pdbx_strand_id
1 'polypeptide(L)'
;MEKNEDEMRLPSFNEYLSGLCADRGEVPERIIKRANIERSFGHQLFKGTKNPSRDTVLQLAFGFEADVDAAQELLKHAGMSALYPRVKRDAAITYCLHNRFTIVETQNVLHDMKLPLIGGGKRSERCESSR
;
A
#
# COMPACT_ATOMS: atom_id res chain seq x y z
N MET A 1 -6.77 -0.50 -34.01
CA MET A 1 -6.45 -0.75 -33.55
C MET A 1 -5.58 -0.77 -32.40
N GLU A 2 -4.38 -1.09 -32.43
CA GLU A 2 -3.60 -1.12 -31.33
C GLU A 2 -3.49 0.19 -30.70
N LYS A 3 -3.44 1.24 -31.47
CA LYS A 3 -3.35 2.49 -30.93
C LYS A 3 -4.52 2.80 -30.08
N ASN A 4 -5.67 2.44 -30.43
CA ASN A 4 -6.84 2.71 -29.63
C ASN A 4 -6.79 1.96 -28.33
N GLU A 5 -6.32 0.78 -28.36
CA GLU A 5 -6.24 0.02 -27.16
C GLU A 5 -5.28 0.66 -26.20
N ASP A 6 -4.16 1.16 -26.70
CA ASP A 6 -3.21 1.80 -25.82
C ASP A 6 -3.80 3.05 -25.20
N GLU A 7 -4.56 3.80 -25.95
CA GLU A 7 -5.13 5.02 -25.43
C GLU A 7 -6.16 4.74 -24.37
N MET A 8 -6.85 3.61 -24.47
CA MET A 8 -7.88 3.29 -23.51
C MET A 8 -7.37 2.54 -22.31
N ARG A 9 -6.12 2.16 -22.35
CA ARG A 9 -5.54 1.42 -21.26
C ARG A 9 -5.28 2.29 -20.08
N LEU A 10 -5.50 1.79 -18.89
CA LEU A 10 -5.17 2.54 -17.70
C LEU A 10 -3.66 2.60 -17.54
N PRO A 11 -3.15 3.61 -16.87
CA PRO A 11 -1.72 3.69 -16.61
C PRO A 11 -1.28 2.48 -15.83
N SER A 12 -0.03 2.09 -15.99
CA SER A 12 0.51 1.03 -15.18
C SER A 12 0.56 1.49 -13.72
N PHE A 13 0.67 0.55 -12.82
CA PHE A 13 0.65 0.90 -11.41
C PHE A 13 1.79 1.84 -11.05
N ASN A 14 3.00 1.60 -11.59
CA ASN A 14 4.11 2.48 -11.25
C ASN A 14 3.89 3.89 -11.81
N GLU A 15 3.23 4.01 -12.96
CA GLU A 15 2.90 5.33 -13.49
C GLU A 15 1.89 6.01 -12.60
N TYR A 16 0.93 5.25 -12.10
CA TYR A 16 -0.07 5.78 -11.21
C TYR A 16 0.58 6.29 -9.92
N LEU A 17 1.54 5.52 -9.38
CA LEU A 17 2.25 5.91 -8.16
C LEU A 17 3.02 7.22 -8.39
N SER A 18 3.72 7.31 -9.51
CA SER A 18 4.49 8.50 -9.81
C SER A 18 3.59 9.72 -9.98
N GLY A 19 2.46 9.53 -10.64
CA GLY A 19 1.49 10.60 -10.80
C GLY A 19 0.92 11.06 -9.47
N LEU A 20 0.67 10.12 -8.58
CA LEU A 20 0.13 10.44 -7.27
C LEU A 20 1.14 11.25 -6.45
N CYS A 21 2.42 10.89 -6.56
CA CYS A 21 3.46 11.66 -5.90
C CYS A 21 3.49 13.09 -6.43
N ALA A 22 3.42 13.25 -7.74
CA ALA A 22 3.46 14.58 -8.35
C ALA A 22 2.25 15.39 -7.89
N ASP A 23 1.08 14.79 -7.89
CA ASP A 23 -0.14 15.49 -7.50
C ASP A 23 -0.08 15.94 -6.05
N ARG A 24 0.56 15.18 -5.19
CA ARG A 24 0.63 15.52 -3.79
C ARG A 24 1.88 16.31 -3.40
N GLY A 25 2.75 16.58 -4.36
CA GLY A 25 3.98 17.29 -4.07
C GLY A 25 4.92 16.49 -3.19
N GLU A 26 4.91 15.18 -3.34
CA GLU A 26 5.73 14.29 -2.53
C GLU A 26 6.80 13.64 -3.39
N VAL A 27 7.81 13.08 -2.77
CA VAL A 27 8.83 12.32 -3.48
C VAL A 27 8.72 10.87 -3.06
N PRO A 28 9.08 9.95 -3.96
CA PRO A 28 8.95 8.52 -3.64
C PRO A 28 9.66 8.10 -2.37
N GLU A 29 10.83 8.65 -2.13
CA GLU A 29 11.60 8.30 -0.94
C GLU A 29 10.80 8.50 0.34
N ARG A 30 10.07 9.59 0.42
CA ARG A 30 9.29 9.88 1.61
C ARG A 30 8.12 8.90 1.77
N ILE A 31 7.47 8.59 0.65
CA ILE A 31 6.37 7.64 0.67
C ILE A 31 6.87 6.26 1.13
N ILE A 32 7.99 5.83 0.57
CA ILE A 32 8.56 4.53 0.88
C ILE A 32 8.89 4.43 2.37
N LYS A 33 9.44 5.49 2.91
CA LYS A 33 9.81 5.52 4.32
C LYS A 33 8.57 5.45 5.20
N ARG A 34 7.56 6.26 4.91
CA ARG A 34 6.34 6.26 5.71
C ARG A 34 5.57 4.94 5.58
N ALA A 35 5.72 4.27 4.43
CA ALA A 35 5.06 3.00 4.21
C ALA A 35 5.78 1.85 4.91
N ASN A 36 6.98 2.14 5.43
CA ASN A 36 7.79 1.14 6.11
C ASN A 36 8.17 0.02 5.15
N ILE A 37 8.49 0.40 3.92
CA ILE A 37 8.92 -0.53 2.90
C ILE A 37 10.42 -0.41 2.75
N GLU A 38 11.10 -1.52 2.50
CA GLU A 38 12.54 -1.50 2.32
C GLU A 38 12.87 -0.60 1.13
N ARG A 39 13.89 0.22 1.27
CA ARG A 39 14.19 1.28 0.33
C ARG A 39 14.39 0.81 -1.10
N SER A 40 15.22 -0.20 -1.31
CA SER A 40 15.48 -0.69 -2.65
C SER A 40 14.23 -1.23 -3.31
N PHE A 41 13.48 -2.03 -2.57
CA PHE A 41 12.26 -2.60 -3.08
C PHE A 41 11.26 -1.49 -3.41
N GLY A 42 11.18 -0.49 -2.53
CA GLY A 42 10.26 0.62 -2.76
C GLY A 42 10.58 1.36 -4.05
N HIS A 43 11.85 1.62 -4.30
CA HIS A 43 12.23 2.31 -5.53
C HIS A 43 11.95 1.44 -6.75
N GLN A 44 12.09 0.12 -6.62
CA GLN A 44 11.78 -0.78 -7.72
C GLN A 44 10.29 -0.76 -8.03
N LEU A 45 9.45 -0.59 -7.01
CA LEU A 45 8.01 -0.47 -7.24
C LEU A 45 7.69 0.78 -8.05
N PHE A 46 8.33 1.90 -7.72
CA PHE A 46 8.08 3.14 -8.45
C PHE A 46 8.64 3.09 -9.87
N LYS A 47 9.70 2.32 -10.09
CA LYS A 47 10.25 2.16 -11.42
C LYS A 47 9.50 1.14 -12.25
N GLY A 48 8.70 0.31 -11.62
CA GLY A 48 7.94 -0.70 -12.34
C GLY A 48 8.68 -2.00 -12.58
N THR A 49 9.85 -2.17 -11.94
CA THR A 49 10.62 -3.40 -12.12
C THR A 49 10.21 -4.50 -11.16
N LYS A 50 9.39 -4.17 -10.16
CA LYS A 50 8.84 -5.15 -9.24
C LYS A 50 7.36 -4.92 -9.10
N ASN A 51 6.62 -5.99 -8.93
CA ASN A 51 5.18 -5.91 -8.72
C ASN A 51 4.87 -6.01 -7.25
N PRO A 52 3.92 -5.22 -6.77
CA PRO A 52 3.58 -5.26 -5.35
C PRO A 52 2.60 -6.38 -5.06
N SER A 53 2.63 -6.86 -3.83
CA SER A 53 1.55 -7.71 -3.33
C SER A 53 0.45 -6.79 -2.84
N ARG A 54 -0.70 -7.36 -2.49
CA ARG A 54 -1.80 -6.57 -1.95
C ARG A 54 -1.37 -5.84 -0.69
N ASP A 55 -0.64 -6.54 0.18
CA ASP A 55 -0.16 -5.93 1.41
C ASP A 55 0.80 -4.78 1.13
N THR A 56 1.64 -4.90 0.11
CA THR A 56 2.54 -3.81 -0.25
C THR A 56 1.74 -2.59 -0.72
N VAL A 57 0.66 -2.81 -1.47
CA VAL A 57 -0.19 -1.70 -1.92
C VAL A 57 -0.82 -1.02 -0.70
N LEU A 58 -1.23 -1.81 0.29
CA LEU A 58 -1.78 -1.24 1.52
C LEU A 58 -0.73 -0.42 2.27
N GLN A 59 0.51 -0.91 2.31
CA GLN A 59 1.58 -0.13 2.92
C GLN A 59 1.77 1.19 2.20
N LEU A 60 1.70 1.17 0.86
CA LEU A 60 1.82 2.40 0.10
C LEU A 60 0.68 3.35 0.43
N ALA A 61 -0.52 2.83 0.63
CA ALA A 61 -1.66 3.69 1.00
C ALA A 61 -1.34 4.44 2.29
N PHE A 62 -0.79 3.76 3.28
CA PHE A 62 -0.40 4.44 4.51
C PHE A 62 0.76 5.41 4.26
N GLY A 63 1.67 5.05 3.36
CA GLY A 63 2.77 5.94 3.03
C GLY A 63 2.31 7.24 2.40
N PHE A 64 1.24 7.18 1.60
CA PHE A 64 0.65 8.36 1.00
C PHE A 64 -0.30 9.08 1.97
N GLU A 65 -0.52 8.50 3.13
CA GLU A 65 -1.50 9.03 4.08
C GLU A 65 -2.87 9.12 3.42
N ALA A 66 -3.20 8.08 2.68
CA ALA A 66 -4.43 8.04 1.91
C ALA A 66 -5.62 7.83 2.81
N ASP A 67 -6.76 8.37 2.40
CA ASP A 67 -8.00 8.01 3.08
C ASP A 67 -8.51 6.71 2.45
N VAL A 68 -9.67 6.27 2.88
CA VAL A 68 -10.19 4.99 2.41
C VAL A 68 -10.41 4.99 0.91
N ASP A 69 -10.96 6.07 0.38
CA ASP A 69 -11.23 6.14 -1.06
C ASP A 69 -9.94 6.06 -1.86
N ALA A 70 -8.91 6.77 -1.43
CA ALA A 70 -7.64 6.75 -2.14
C ALA A 70 -6.98 5.38 -2.03
N ALA A 71 -7.13 4.72 -0.89
CA ALA A 71 -6.58 3.39 -0.72
C ALA A 71 -7.27 2.39 -1.66
N GLN A 72 -8.59 2.51 -1.79
CA GLN A 72 -9.34 1.65 -2.70
C GLN A 72 -8.91 1.90 -4.14
N GLU A 73 -8.62 3.15 -4.49
CA GLU A 73 -8.13 3.45 -5.83
C GLU A 73 -6.77 2.83 -6.08
N LEU A 74 -5.90 2.87 -5.08
CA LEU A 74 -4.59 2.23 -5.22
C LEU A 74 -4.74 0.74 -5.47
N LEU A 75 -5.61 0.08 -4.70
CA LEU A 75 -5.84 -1.34 -4.87
C LEU A 75 -6.39 -1.63 -6.27
N LYS A 76 -7.32 -0.81 -6.71
CA LYS A 76 -7.92 -0.98 -8.02
C LYS A 76 -6.88 -0.87 -9.12
N HIS A 77 -6.03 0.14 -9.07
CA HIS A 77 -5.01 0.34 -10.09
C HIS A 77 -3.96 -0.76 -10.06
N ALA A 78 -3.77 -1.39 -8.92
CA ALA A 78 -2.83 -2.50 -8.81
C ALA A 78 -3.47 -3.83 -9.23
N GLY A 79 -4.76 -3.81 -9.56
CA GLY A 79 -5.45 -5.04 -9.93
C GLY A 79 -5.72 -5.95 -8.74
N MET A 80 -5.78 -5.37 -7.55
CA MET A 80 -6.00 -6.14 -6.33
C MET A 80 -7.42 -5.97 -5.83
N SER A 81 -7.88 -6.91 -5.01
CA SER A 81 -9.22 -6.82 -4.48
C SER A 81 -9.35 -5.67 -3.50
N ALA A 82 -10.50 -5.04 -3.51
CA ALA A 82 -10.78 -3.91 -2.64
C ALA A 82 -10.85 -4.36 -1.18
N LEU A 83 -10.79 -3.39 -0.28
CA LEU A 83 -10.99 -3.67 1.12
C LEU A 83 -12.47 -4.02 1.32
N TYR A 84 -12.71 -5.14 1.97
CA TYR A 84 -14.05 -5.65 2.13
C TYR A 84 -14.49 -5.59 3.57
N PRO A 85 -15.57 -4.91 3.88
CA PRO A 85 -15.97 -4.74 5.29
C PRO A 85 -16.32 -6.03 6.00
N ARG A 86 -16.62 -7.09 5.25
CA ARG A 86 -16.93 -8.35 5.89
C ARG A 86 -15.72 -9.16 6.28
N VAL A 87 -14.55 -8.77 5.79
CA VAL A 87 -13.32 -9.45 6.17
C VAL A 87 -12.76 -8.68 7.36
N LYS A 88 -12.61 -9.34 8.49
CA LYS A 88 -12.21 -8.67 9.72
C LYS A 88 -10.94 -7.86 9.59
N ARG A 89 -9.94 -8.41 8.94
CA ARG A 89 -8.68 -7.70 8.76
C ARG A 89 -8.87 -6.45 7.91
N ASP A 90 -9.63 -6.59 6.82
CA ASP A 90 -9.88 -5.44 5.94
C ASP A 90 -10.68 -4.36 6.66
N ALA A 91 -11.63 -4.78 7.49
CA ALA A 91 -12.41 -3.81 8.26
C ALA A 91 -11.52 -3.06 9.25
N ALA A 92 -10.58 -3.76 9.88
CA ALA A 92 -9.66 -3.12 10.82
C ALA A 92 -8.76 -2.13 10.08
N ILE A 93 -8.28 -2.50 8.89
CA ILE A 93 -7.42 -1.63 8.10
C ILE A 93 -8.20 -0.40 7.65
N THR A 94 -9.45 -0.60 7.24
CA THR A 94 -10.30 0.51 6.83
C THR A 94 -10.50 1.50 7.99
N TYR A 95 -10.72 0.97 9.18
CA TYR A 95 -10.85 1.81 10.36
C TYR A 95 -9.58 2.63 10.58
N CYS A 96 -8.42 2.01 10.44
CA CYS A 96 -7.16 2.71 10.65
C CYS A 96 -6.93 3.78 9.59
N LEU A 97 -7.27 3.51 8.34
CA LEU A 97 -7.15 4.50 7.28
C LEU A 97 -8.09 5.67 7.56
N HIS A 98 -9.31 5.37 7.96
CA HIS A 98 -10.30 6.40 8.21
C HIS A 98 -9.84 7.33 9.34
N ASN A 99 -9.17 6.78 10.34
CA ASN A 99 -8.73 7.55 11.49
C ASN A 99 -7.31 8.08 11.35
N ARG A 100 -6.75 7.99 10.15
CA ARG A 100 -5.44 8.54 9.86
C ARG A 100 -4.31 7.94 10.67
N PHE A 101 -4.39 6.68 10.96
CA PHE A 101 -3.33 5.99 11.69
C PHE A 101 -2.13 5.80 10.75
N THR A 102 -0.94 5.76 11.32
CA THR A 102 0.25 5.42 10.56
C THR A 102 0.30 3.90 10.36
N ILE A 103 1.21 3.45 9.52
CA ILE A 103 1.39 2.01 9.31
C ILE A 103 1.77 1.34 10.63
N VAL A 104 2.61 1.98 11.45
CA VAL A 104 3.03 1.40 12.72
C VAL A 104 1.84 1.27 13.67
N GLU A 105 1.01 2.31 13.74
CA GLU A 105 -0.17 2.25 14.59
C GLU A 105 -1.13 1.17 14.12
N THR A 106 -1.26 1.02 12.80
CA THR A 106 -2.14 0.01 12.23
C THR A 106 -1.64 -1.39 12.54
N GLN A 107 -0.32 -1.59 12.46
CA GLN A 107 0.25 -2.88 12.81
C GLN A 107 -0.05 -3.23 14.27
N ASN A 108 0.00 -2.23 15.14
CA ASN A 108 -0.31 -2.48 16.54
C ASN A 108 -1.78 -2.87 16.73
N VAL A 109 -2.68 -2.24 15.99
CA VAL A 109 -4.09 -2.60 16.06
C VAL A 109 -4.30 -4.04 15.58
N LEU A 110 -3.66 -4.39 14.46
CA LEU A 110 -3.80 -5.75 13.93
C LEU A 110 -3.23 -6.77 14.90
N HIS A 111 -2.08 -6.46 15.48
CA HIS A 111 -1.48 -7.37 16.45
C HIS A 111 -2.40 -7.57 17.65
N ASP A 112 -2.97 -6.49 18.17
CA ASP A 112 -3.84 -6.58 19.32
C ASP A 112 -5.10 -7.38 19.01
N MET A 113 -5.57 -7.33 17.76
CA MET A 113 -6.75 -8.09 17.37
C MET A 113 -6.39 -9.50 16.91
N LYS A 114 -5.12 -9.85 16.97
CA LYS A 114 -4.63 -11.16 16.56
C LYS A 114 -4.91 -11.43 15.09
N LEU A 115 -4.74 -10.41 14.28
CA LEU A 115 -4.89 -10.51 12.84
C LEU A 115 -3.51 -10.42 12.19
N PRO A 116 -3.35 -10.98 10.99
CA PRO A 116 -2.05 -10.90 10.32
C PRO A 116 -1.63 -9.47 10.06
N LEU A 117 -0.36 -9.18 10.28
CA LEU A 117 0.16 -7.86 10.04
C LEU A 117 0.25 -7.59 8.53
N ILE A 118 0.31 -6.32 8.18
CA ILE A 118 0.42 -5.96 6.78
C ILE A 118 1.86 -6.17 6.36
N GLY A 119 2.01 -6.90 5.26
CA GLY A 119 3.31 -7.08 4.65
C GLY A 119 4.23 -7.94 5.38
N GLY A 120 3.81 -8.45 6.43
CA GLY A 120 4.79 -9.08 6.90
C GLY A 120 4.77 -9.58 8.15
N GLY A 121 3.89 -10.28 8.35
CA GLY A 121 4.01 -11.04 9.48
C GLY A 121 5.34 -11.61 9.55
N LYS A 122 5.95 -11.88 8.48
CA LYS A 122 7.19 -12.48 8.54
C LYS A 122 8.17 -11.58 9.10
N ARG A 123 8.09 -10.34 9.02
CA ARG A 123 9.06 -9.63 9.57
C ARG A 123 8.90 -9.54 10.96
N SER A 124 7.81 -9.63 11.44
CA SER A 124 7.65 -9.47 12.82
C SER A 124 8.28 -10.55 13.55
N GLU A 125 8.51 -11.56 12.98
CA GLU A 125 9.11 -12.51 13.68
C GLU A 125 10.43 -12.43 13.69
N ARG A 126 10.91 -11.76 13.23
CA ARG A 126 12.16 -11.66 13.30
C ARG A 126 12.49 -10.84 14.21
N CYS A 127 11.99 -10.70 14.74
CA CYS A 127 11.98 -10.21 15.28
C CYS A 127 12.13 -10.24 16.15
N GLU A 128 12.03 -10.66 16.06
CA GLU A 128 12.19 -10.91 16.49
C GLU A 128 12.49 -11.22 17.01
N SER A 129 12.73 -11.51 17.14
CA SER A 129 13.02 -11.98 17.28
C SER A 129 13.30 -11.95 18.02
N SER A 130 13.27 -11.97 18.04
CA SER A 130 13.50 -12.14 18.27
C SER A 130 13.75 -12.00 18.96
N ARG A 131 13.86 -12.06 19.18
CA ARG A 131 14.03 -12.07 19.35
C ARG A 131 14.20 -11.97 19.92
#